data_93ae79642ffa8f313d17a89f297cfd7b
#
_entry.id   93ae79642ffa8f313d17a89f297cfd7b
#
_cell.length_a   1.000
_cell.length_b   1.000
_cell.length_c   1.000
_cell.angle_alpha   90.00
_cell.angle_beta   90.00
_cell.angle_gamma   90.00
#
_symmetry.space_group_name_H-M   'P 1'
#
loop_
_entity.id
_entity.type
_entity.pdbx_description
1 polymer ?
#
loop_
_entity_poly.entity_id
_entity_poly.type
_entity_poly.pdbx_seq_one_letter_code
_entity_poly.pdbx_strand_id
1 'polypeptide(L)'
;MTPLVKSNLDSMTVRTLRWQSILPALRCLFMCQLAAFGLLLVSGAQASKLSKDELAAISRRGTLLAEYDSAAWQATDAVKAAHPVDGRMGRYIARKTDAGWAVDFGRLNDTGDKFLLAYEADQRGGTGQFEVRKFDPVREDAGWNLAAARGIDIAMKDLGRTGRPYNVAVLPAEHEGMYVYLYPAQIEAGVYPLGADVRYRVSPDGTKIIEKRQMHQDIIEYAPARKDVKVTVGYHTHVLSDLPEDTDVLLVLTRKPQVPELVLAGPYMFTIHKNGQISVEDRPR
;
A
#
# COMPACT_ATOMS: atom_id res chain seq x y z
N MET A 1 -41.06 -37.64 -11.65
CA MET A 1 -42.32 -37.11 -12.19
C MET A 1 -42.17 -35.62 -12.40
N THR A 2 -41.93 -35.24 -13.63
CA THR A 2 -41.97 -33.87 -14.19
C THR A 2 -43.42 -33.40 -14.28
N PRO A 3 -43.73 -32.09 -14.33
CA PRO A 3 -43.76 -31.52 -15.66
C PRO A 3 -43.18 -30.12 -15.82
N LEU A 4 -42.71 -29.94 -17.06
CA LEU A 4 -42.44 -28.70 -17.77
C LEU A 4 -43.59 -27.70 -17.74
N VAL A 5 -43.29 -26.41 -17.75
CA VAL A 5 -44.16 -25.39 -18.36
C VAL A 5 -43.34 -24.56 -19.36
N LYS A 6 -43.95 -24.50 -20.55
CA LYS A 6 -43.45 -23.92 -21.79
C LYS A 6 -43.51 -22.36 -21.79
N SER A 7 -42.62 -21.87 -22.64
CA SER A 7 -42.50 -20.59 -23.33
C SER A 7 -43.79 -19.86 -23.69
N ASN A 8 -43.72 -18.50 -23.63
CA ASN A 8 -44.39 -17.67 -24.62
C ASN A 8 -43.49 -16.50 -25.03
N LEU A 9 -43.04 -16.57 -26.25
CA LEU A 9 -42.61 -15.43 -27.07
C LEU A 9 -43.87 -14.77 -27.60
N ASP A 10 -44.00 -13.47 -27.41
CA ASP A 10 -44.85 -12.67 -28.26
C ASP A 10 -44.19 -11.34 -28.62
N SER A 11 -44.08 -11.20 -29.89
CA SER A 11 -43.74 -10.10 -30.76
C SER A 11 -44.13 -8.70 -30.29
N MET A 12 -43.21 -7.75 -30.40
CA MET A 12 -43.55 -6.33 -30.49
C MET A 12 -42.82 -5.62 -31.64
N THR A 13 -43.59 -5.25 -32.53
CA THR A 13 -43.51 -4.56 -33.80
C THR A 13 -42.60 -3.31 -33.79
N VAL A 14 -41.74 -3.27 -34.80
CA VAL A 14 -40.97 -2.09 -35.22
C VAL A 14 -41.91 -1.09 -35.87
N ARG A 15 -41.97 0.14 -35.32
CA ARG A 15 -42.56 1.30 -36.01
C ARG A 15 -41.44 2.19 -36.56
N THR A 16 -41.31 2.17 -37.83
CA THR A 16 -40.57 3.14 -38.64
C THR A 16 -41.34 4.44 -38.73
N LEU A 17 -40.74 5.56 -38.31
CA LEU A 17 -41.23 6.91 -38.58
C LEU A 17 -40.45 7.51 -39.76
N ARG A 18 -41.18 7.80 -40.81
CA ARG A 18 -40.77 8.46 -42.07
C ARG A 18 -40.42 9.93 -41.78
N TRP A 19 -39.32 10.37 -42.34
CA TRP A 19 -38.98 11.77 -42.54
C TRP A 19 -39.67 12.30 -43.77
N GLN A 20 -40.39 13.43 -43.61
CA GLN A 20 -40.76 14.27 -44.74
C GLN A 20 -40.32 15.72 -44.48
N SER A 21 -39.52 16.12 -45.43
CA SER A 21 -39.01 17.41 -45.84
C SER A 21 -39.92 18.64 -45.62
N ILE A 22 -39.29 19.72 -45.15
CA ILE A 22 -39.65 21.09 -45.54
C ILE A 22 -38.36 21.94 -45.58
N LEU A 23 -37.99 22.37 -46.80
CA LEU A 23 -37.23 23.58 -47.15
C LEU A 23 -38.26 24.44 -47.93
N PRO A 24 -38.18 25.79 -48.09
CA PRO A 24 -36.93 26.53 -48.36
C PRO A 24 -36.88 28.00 -47.82
N ALA A 25 -35.77 28.59 -48.10
CA ALA A 25 -35.48 30.00 -48.40
C ALA A 25 -35.26 31.00 -47.22
N LEU A 26 -34.05 31.48 -47.08
CA LEU A 26 -33.67 32.82 -47.52
C LEU A 26 -32.14 32.99 -47.56
N ARG A 27 -31.68 33.48 -48.71
CA ARG A 27 -30.33 33.95 -48.98
C ARG A 27 -30.07 35.29 -48.27
N CYS A 28 -28.88 35.52 -47.74
CA CYS A 28 -27.94 36.58 -48.18
C CYS A 28 -26.87 36.87 -47.12
N LEU A 29 -25.64 36.85 -47.59
CA LEU A 29 -24.48 37.68 -47.25
C LEU A 29 -23.98 37.77 -45.79
N PHE A 30 -22.82 37.26 -45.47
CA PHE A 30 -21.57 38.03 -45.45
C PHE A 30 -20.39 37.11 -45.26
N MET A 31 -19.43 37.20 -46.16
CA MET A 31 -18.06 36.66 -45.99
C MET A 31 -17.38 37.35 -44.81
N CYS A 32 -16.91 36.60 -43.87
CA CYS A 32 -15.71 36.96 -43.11
C CYS A 32 -14.98 35.67 -42.76
N GLN A 33 -13.91 35.43 -43.51
CA GLN A 33 -12.89 34.46 -43.19
C GLN A 33 -12.21 34.88 -41.91
N LEU A 34 -12.30 34.05 -40.89
CA LEU A 34 -11.35 34.02 -39.80
C LEU A 34 -10.92 32.56 -39.63
N ALA A 35 -9.73 32.31 -40.22
CA ALA A 35 -8.98 31.09 -39.97
C ALA A 35 -8.62 31.05 -38.48
N ALA A 36 -9.45 30.39 -37.69
CA ALA A 36 -9.09 29.98 -36.35
C ALA A 36 -8.12 28.78 -36.45
N PHE A 37 -6.85 29.12 -36.52
CA PHE A 37 -5.76 28.17 -36.34
C PHE A 37 -5.91 27.62 -34.91
N GLY A 38 -6.59 26.48 -34.77
CA GLY A 38 -6.66 25.75 -33.52
C GLY A 38 -5.25 25.28 -33.16
N LEU A 39 -4.57 26.07 -32.31
CA LEU A 39 -3.39 25.61 -31.60
C LEU A 39 -3.85 24.44 -30.70
N LEU A 40 -3.72 23.23 -31.21
CA LEU A 40 -3.64 22.03 -30.38
C LEU A 40 -2.40 22.21 -29.48
N LEU A 41 -2.63 22.75 -28.29
CA LEU A 41 -1.70 22.59 -27.18
C LEU A 41 -1.63 21.09 -26.89
N VAL A 42 -0.74 20.41 -27.61
CA VAL A 42 -0.20 19.16 -27.13
C VAL A 42 0.50 19.52 -25.82
N SER A 43 -0.22 19.37 -24.71
CA SER A 43 0.42 19.32 -23.40
C SER A 43 1.37 18.11 -23.45
N GLY A 44 2.59 18.36 -23.91
CA GLY A 44 3.69 17.44 -23.72
C GLY A 44 3.73 17.19 -22.22
N ALA A 45 3.41 15.97 -21.81
CA ALA A 45 3.71 15.52 -20.46
C ALA A 45 5.21 15.76 -20.29
N GLN A 46 5.56 16.86 -19.63
CA GLN A 46 6.92 17.15 -19.24
C GLN A 46 7.28 16.03 -18.27
N ALA A 47 8.10 15.07 -18.72
CA ALA A 47 8.65 14.06 -17.83
C ALA A 47 9.23 14.85 -16.64
N SER A 48 8.61 14.71 -15.48
CA SER A 48 9.05 15.42 -14.29
C SER A 48 10.47 14.97 -14.04
N LYS A 49 11.39 15.92 -14.00
CA LYS A 49 12.81 15.63 -13.75
C LYS A 49 12.85 14.85 -12.44
N LEU A 50 13.35 13.61 -12.51
CA LEU A 50 13.49 12.73 -11.35
C LEU A 50 14.10 13.48 -10.16
N SER A 51 13.36 13.58 -9.06
CA SER A 51 13.80 14.30 -7.87
C SER A 51 14.64 13.40 -6.97
N LYS A 52 15.86 13.83 -6.64
CA LYS A 52 16.69 13.16 -5.64
C LYS A 52 16.02 13.13 -4.26
N ASP A 53 15.25 14.16 -3.94
CA ASP A 53 14.54 14.26 -2.67
C ASP A 53 13.42 13.22 -2.58
N GLU A 54 12.75 12.92 -3.70
CA GLU A 54 11.72 11.88 -3.77
C GLU A 54 12.31 10.48 -3.57
N LEU A 55 13.43 10.16 -4.23
CA LEU A 55 14.14 8.90 -4.00
C LEU A 55 14.63 8.76 -2.55
N ALA A 56 15.13 9.85 -1.97
CA ALA A 56 15.52 9.88 -0.57
C ALA A 56 14.31 9.69 0.38
N ALA A 57 13.14 10.23 0.04
CA ALA A 57 11.92 10.04 0.81
C ALA A 57 11.43 8.58 0.74
N ILE A 58 11.44 7.96 -0.44
CA ILE A 58 11.12 6.53 -0.62
C ILE A 58 12.09 5.67 0.22
N SER A 59 13.38 5.92 0.11
CA SER A 59 14.40 5.20 0.88
C SER A 59 14.17 5.31 2.39
N ARG A 60 13.87 6.51 2.90
CA ARG A 60 13.58 6.74 4.33
C ARG A 60 12.31 6.02 4.78
N ARG A 61 11.20 6.15 4.03
CA ARG A 61 9.93 5.48 4.39
C ARG A 61 10.07 3.97 4.34
N GLY A 62 10.70 3.42 3.30
CA GLY A 62 10.90 1.98 3.19
C GLY A 62 11.84 1.43 4.28
N THR A 63 12.87 2.19 4.68
CA THR A 63 13.72 1.82 5.83
C THR A 63 12.92 1.81 7.14
N LEU A 64 12.12 2.86 7.37
CA LEU A 64 11.28 2.93 8.57
C LEU A 64 10.22 1.81 8.59
N LEU A 65 9.68 1.44 7.41
CA LEU A 65 8.76 0.33 7.27
C LEU A 65 9.41 -1.01 7.61
N ALA A 66 10.67 -1.24 7.19
CA ALA A 66 11.42 -2.44 7.53
C ALA A 66 11.76 -2.52 9.03
N GLU A 67 12.09 -1.39 9.65
CA GLU A 67 12.29 -1.31 11.10
C GLU A 67 11.00 -1.62 11.85
N TYR A 68 9.87 -1.05 11.40
CA TYR A 68 8.53 -1.31 11.95
C TYR A 68 8.18 -2.80 11.89
N ASP A 69 8.34 -3.41 10.73
CA ASP A 69 8.05 -4.83 10.50
C ASP A 69 8.88 -5.72 11.44
N SER A 70 10.19 -5.44 11.53
CA SER A 70 11.10 -6.16 12.42
C SER A 70 10.70 -6.01 13.90
N ALA A 71 10.36 -4.80 14.33
CA ALA A 71 9.93 -4.53 15.70
C ALA A 71 8.62 -5.26 16.04
N ALA A 72 7.63 -5.21 15.13
CA ALA A 72 6.36 -5.88 15.31
C ALA A 72 6.51 -7.40 15.42
N TRP A 73 7.37 -8.01 14.60
CA TRP A 73 7.71 -9.43 14.68
C TRP A 73 8.30 -9.81 16.02
N GLN A 74 9.38 -9.15 16.42
CA GLN A 74 10.12 -9.45 17.65
C GLN A 74 9.26 -9.21 18.91
N ALA A 75 8.50 -8.13 18.93
CA ALA A 75 7.57 -7.84 20.01
C ALA A 75 6.43 -8.86 20.09
N THR A 76 5.91 -9.32 18.95
CA THR A 76 4.89 -10.37 18.90
C THR A 76 5.40 -11.69 19.50
N ASP A 77 6.64 -12.07 19.17
CA ASP A 77 7.27 -13.26 19.72
C ASP A 77 7.51 -13.13 21.23
N ALA A 78 7.96 -11.94 21.69
CA ALA A 78 8.16 -11.66 23.11
C ALA A 78 6.85 -11.73 23.90
N VAL A 79 5.76 -11.14 23.37
CA VAL A 79 4.44 -11.21 24.03
C VAL A 79 3.92 -12.64 24.10
N LYS A 80 4.04 -13.42 23.00
CA LYS A 80 3.64 -14.83 23.00
C LYS A 80 4.45 -15.68 23.97
N ALA A 81 5.75 -15.43 24.12
CA ALA A 81 6.61 -16.13 25.05
C ALA A 81 6.29 -15.80 26.52
N ALA A 82 5.97 -14.54 26.81
CA ALA A 82 5.67 -14.10 28.17
C ALA A 82 4.22 -14.40 28.60
N HIS A 83 3.28 -14.37 27.68
CA HIS A 83 1.84 -14.48 27.94
C HIS A 83 1.19 -15.33 26.84
N PRO A 84 0.87 -16.61 27.14
CA PRO A 84 0.13 -17.45 26.20
C PRO A 84 -1.16 -16.75 25.75
N VAL A 85 -1.45 -16.86 24.45
CA VAL A 85 -2.54 -16.15 23.78
C VAL A 85 -3.87 -16.30 24.52
N ASP A 86 -4.37 -15.20 25.04
CA ASP A 86 -5.65 -15.12 25.75
C ASP A 86 -6.76 -14.41 24.92
N GLY A 87 -6.52 -14.22 23.61
CA GLY A 87 -7.44 -13.53 22.70
C GLY A 87 -7.42 -12.01 22.81
N ARG A 88 -6.67 -11.43 23.75
CA ARG A 88 -6.61 -9.99 23.99
C ARG A 88 -5.54 -9.25 23.18
N MET A 89 -4.61 -9.96 22.53
CA MET A 89 -3.55 -9.31 21.74
C MET A 89 -4.12 -8.42 20.63
N GLY A 90 -5.18 -8.88 19.95
CA GLY A 90 -5.80 -8.12 18.89
C GLY A 90 -4.82 -7.75 17.77
N ARG A 91 -4.72 -6.47 17.44
CA ARG A 91 -3.74 -5.92 16.48
C ARG A 91 -2.55 -5.32 17.19
N TYR A 92 -1.45 -5.19 16.46
CA TYR A 92 -0.26 -4.47 16.91
C TYR A 92 -0.17 -3.09 16.26
N ILE A 93 0.39 -2.12 16.99
CA ILE A 93 0.72 -0.79 16.51
C ILE A 93 2.12 -0.47 17.05
N ALA A 94 3.11 -0.37 16.16
CA ALA A 94 4.46 -0.02 16.56
C ALA A 94 4.72 1.49 16.40
N ARG A 95 5.54 2.04 17.25
CA ARG A 95 5.98 3.45 17.20
C ARG A 95 7.44 3.56 17.59
N LYS A 96 8.16 4.40 16.88
CA LYS A 96 9.54 4.72 17.20
C LYS A 96 9.59 5.69 18.39
N THR A 97 10.46 5.42 19.35
CA THR A 97 10.72 6.25 20.53
C THR A 97 12.21 6.57 20.61
N ASP A 98 12.61 7.45 21.51
CA ASP A 98 14.03 7.76 21.75
C ASP A 98 14.82 6.54 22.26
N ALA A 99 14.14 5.59 22.93
CA ALA A 99 14.76 4.36 23.45
C ALA A 99 14.76 3.18 22.46
N GLY A 100 14.13 3.33 21.27
CA GLY A 100 13.96 2.26 20.31
C GLY A 100 12.51 2.15 19.83
N TRP A 101 11.98 0.93 19.72
CA TRP A 101 10.60 0.70 19.32
C TRP A 101 9.72 0.31 20.50
N ALA A 102 8.51 0.83 20.54
CA ALA A 102 7.44 0.37 21.42
C ALA A 102 6.32 -0.23 20.54
N VAL A 103 5.82 -1.39 20.90
CA VAL A 103 4.75 -2.07 20.17
C VAL A 103 3.58 -2.34 21.12
N ASP A 104 2.46 -1.74 20.82
CA ASP A 104 1.23 -1.81 21.56
C ASP A 104 0.28 -2.85 20.94
N PHE A 105 -0.28 -3.73 21.77
CA PHE A 105 -1.21 -4.80 21.34
C PHE A 105 -2.57 -4.60 21.98
N GLY A 106 -3.61 -4.60 21.15
CA GLY A 106 -4.96 -4.38 21.64
C GLY A 106 -5.99 -4.32 20.53
N ARG A 107 -7.15 -3.77 20.84
CA ARG A 107 -8.27 -3.65 19.90
C ARG A 107 -9.08 -2.38 20.16
N LEU A 108 -9.87 -1.96 19.20
CA LEU A 108 -10.91 -0.97 19.47
C LEU A 108 -11.96 -1.56 20.39
N ASN A 109 -12.54 -0.72 21.26
CA ASN A 109 -13.76 -1.07 21.97
C ASN A 109 -14.97 -1.12 20.99
N ASP A 110 -16.11 -1.56 21.48
CA ASP A 110 -17.30 -1.80 20.66
C ASP A 110 -17.87 -0.51 20.03
N THR A 111 -17.64 0.63 20.64
CA THR A 111 -18.05 1.96 20.13
C THR A 111 -17.00 2.59 19.19
N GLY A 112 -15.77 2.05 19.14
CA GLY A 112 -14.69 2.54 18.29
C GLY A 112 -14.11 3.90 18.73
N ASP A 113 -14.33 4.31 20.00
CA ASP A 113 -13.85 5.57 20.53
C ASP A 113 -12.67 5.44 21.52
N LYS A 114 -12.27 4.20 21.82
CA LYS A 114 -11.11 3.86 22.64
C LYS A 114 -10.33 2.70 22.01
N PHE A 115 -9.02 2.73 22.19
CA PHE A 115 -8.17 1.56 21.99
C PHE A 115 -7.93 0.87 23.34
N LEU A 116 -8.28 -0.41 23.45
CA LEU A 116 -8.11 -1.23 24.63
C LEU A 116 -6.74 -1.91 24.55
N LEU A 117 -5.75 -1.29 25.18
CA LEU A 117 -4.37 -1.76 25.23
C LEU A 117 -4.25 -2.90 26.24
N ALA A 118 -3.88 -4.09 25.75
CA ALA A 118 -3.71 -5.29 26.56
C ALA A 118 -2.24 -5.56 26.90
N TYR A 119 -1.32 -5.31 25.93
CA TYR A 119 0.12 -5.49 26.13
C TYR A 119 0.88 -4.34 25.49
N GLU A 120 1.99 -3.98 26.10
CA GLU A 120 3.00 -3.07 25.57
C GLU A 120 4.35 -3.79 25.61
N ALA A 121 5.06 -3.79 24.49
CA ALA A 121 6.39 -4.35 24.39
C ALA A 121 7.37 -3.23 24.03
N ASP A 122 8.28 -2.92 24.93
CA ASP A 122 9.29 -1.88 24.79
C ASP A 122 10.65 -2.48 24.44
N GLN A 123 11.26 -2.02 23.37
CA GLN A 123 12.61 -2.45 22.99
C GLN A 123 13.63 -1.97 24.03
N ARG A 124 14.49 -2.88 24.46
CA ARG A 124 15.57 -2.59 25.39
C ARG A 124 16.94 -2.83 24.76
N GLY A 125 17.87 -1.92 24.98
CA GLY A 125 19.27 -2.12 24.59
C GLY A 125 19.58 -2.21 23.10
N GLY A 126 18.69 -1.77 22.25
CA GLY A 126 18.94 -1.60 20.80
C GLY A 126 18.99 -2.87 19.95
N THR A 127 18.84 -4.07 20.52
CA THR A 127 18.97 -5.34 19.78
C THR A 127 17.90 -6.34 20.18
N GLY A 128 16.77 -6.33 19.47
CA GLY A 128 15.84 -7.47 19.44
C GLY A 128 15.21 -7.95 20.75
N GLN A 129 15.54 -7.34 21.87
CA GLN A 129 14.97 -7.68 23.16
C GLN A 129 13.83 -6.73 23.49
N PHE A 130 12.67 -7.29 23.81
CA PHE A 130 11.50 -6.53 24.21
C PHE A 130 11.10 -6.89 25.64
N GLU A 131 10.90 -5.88 26.48
CA GLU A 131 10.30 -6.02 27.80
C GLU A 131 8.79 -5.90 27.64
N VAL A 132 8.06 -6.92 28.08
CA VAL A 132 6.62 -7.01 27.91
C VAL A 132 5.91 -6.60 29.20
N ARG A 133 4.96 -5.69 29.06
CA ARG A 133 4.03 -5.28 30.12
C ARG A 133 2.62 -5.68 29.75
N LYS A 134 1.95 -6.40 30.63
CA LYS A 134 0.54 -6.74 30.54
C LYS A 134 -0.30 -5.75 31.33
N PHE A 135 -1.43 -5.35 30.78
CA PHE A 135 -2.44 -4.53 31.46
C PHE A 135 -3.67 -5.39 31.81
N ASP A 136 -3.98 -5.46 33.12
CA ASP A 136 -5.14 -6.17 33.64
C ASP A 136 -5.70 -5.40 34.84
N PRO A 137 -6.80 -4.66 34.68
CA PRO A 137 -7.61 -4.52 33.46
C PRO A 137 -6.85 -3.81 32.30
N VAL A 138 -7.37 -3.99 31.07
CA VAL A 138 -6.82 -3.30 29.88
C VAL A 138 -6.81 -1.79 30.08
N ARG A 139 -5.79 -1.12 29.53
CA ARG A 139 -5.67 0.35 29.59
C ARG A 139 -6.37 0.98 28.36
N GLU A 140 -7.21 1.97 28.63
CA GLU A 140 -7.81 2.75 27.55
C GLU A 140 -6.82 3.79 26.99
N ASP A 141 -6.75 3.88 25.67
CA ASP A 141 -5.99 4.91 24.94
C ASP A 141 -6.93 5.60 23.93
N ALA A 142 -6.94 6.92 23.99
CA ALA A 142 -7.68 7.80 23.07
C ALA A 142 -6.74 8.61 22.16
N GLY A 143 -5.43 8.29 22.15
CA GLY A 143 -4.40 8.98 21.38
C GLY A 143 -4.05 8.28 20.07
N TRP A 144 -2.73 8.12 19.86
CA TRP A 144 -2.16 7.56 18.63
C TRP A 144 -2.70 6.16 18.31
N ASN A 145 -2.79 5.27 19.31
CA ASN A 145 -3.24 3.90 19.05
C ASN A 145 -4.70 3.85 18.60
N LEU A 146 -5.56 4.71 19.17
CA LEU A 146 -6.94 4.85 18.70
C LEU A 146 -7.00 5.30 17.24
N ALA A 147 -6.28 6.37 16.90
CA ALA A 147 -6.26 6.90 15.54
C ALA A 147 -5.68 5.89 14.54
N ALA A 148 -4.57 5.24 14.90
CA ALA A 148 -3.94 4.21 14.08
C ALA A 148 -4.87 3.00 13.87
N ALA A 149 -5.53 2.52 14.91
CA ALA A 149 -6.47 1.40 14.82
C ALA A 149 -7.65 1.71 13.91
N ARG A 150 -8.23 2.91 14.00
CA ARG A 150 -9.28 3.39 13.10
C ARG A 150 -8.79 3.47 11.66
N GLY A 151 -7.59 4.04 11.46
CA GLY A 151 -6.95 4.14 10.14
C GLY A 151 -6.72 2.76 9.50
N ILE A 152 -6.30 1.77 10.28
CA ILE A 152 -6.19 0.39 9.83
C ILE A 152 -7.55 -0.15 9.40
N ASP A 153 -8.60 0.05 10.21
CA ASP A 153 -9.94 -0.48 9.89
C ASP A 153 -10.50 0.08 8.60
N ILE A 154 -10.40 1.39 8.39
CA ILE A 154 -10.89 1.99 7.14
C ILE A 154 -10.06 1.58 5.92
N ALA A 155 -8.73 1.45 6.06
CA ALA A 155 -7.84 0.98 5.00
C ALA A 155 -8.14 -0.49 4.64
N MET A 156 -8.29 -1.37 5.64
CA MET A 156 -8.65 -2.78 5.43
C MET A 156 -10.05 -2.92 4.79
N LYS A 157 -11.00 -2.09 5.21
CA LYS A 157 -12.34 -2.06 4.61
C LYS A 157 -12.31 -1.64 3.14
N ASP A 158 -11.49 -0.62 2.79
CA ASP A 158 -11.32 -0.15 1.42
C ASP A 158 -10.56 -1.15 0.53
N LEU A 159 -9.54 -1.82 1.07
CA LEU A 159 -8.84 -2.90 0.37
C LEU A 159 -9.79 -4.07 0.06
N GLY A 160 -10.71 -4.37 0.95
CA GLY A 160 -11.68 -5.44 0.78
C GLY A 160 -11.11 -6.83 1.04
N ARG A 161 -11.69 -7.85 0.41
CA ARG A 161 -11.28 -9.26 0.60
C ARG A 161 -10.01 -9.56 -0.19
N THR A 162 -9.03 -10.13 0.47
CA THR A 162 -7.76 -10.56 -0.13
C THR A 162 -7.67 -12.09 -0.17
N GLY A 163 -6.96 -12.63 -1.14
CA GLY A 163 -6.73 -14.07 -1.28
C GLY A 163 -5.71 -14.65 -0.28
N ARG A 164 -5.04 -13.78 0.50
CA ARG A 164 -4.01 -14.15 1.50
C ARG A 164 -3.99 -13.15 2.64
N PRO A 165 -3.35 -13.49 3.78
CA PRO A 165 -3.14 -12.53 4.87
C PRO A 165 -2.28 -11.34 4.43
N TYR A 166 -2.52 -10.19 5.06
CA TYR A 166 -1.74 -8.96 4.87
C TYR A 166 -1.14 -8.50 6.20
N ASN A 167 0.10 -8.05 6.13
CA ASN A 167 0.73 -7.28 7.19
C ASN A 167 0.24 -5.83 7.11
N VAL A 168 0.29 -5.18 8.26
CA VAL A 168 -0.12 -3.77 8.41
C VAL A 168 0.99 -2.99 9.09
N ALA A 169 1.29 -1.80 8.59
CA ALA A 169 2.15 -0.87 9.30
C ALA A 169 1.53 0.54 9.30
N VAL A 170 1.73 1.27 10.38
CA VAL A 170 1.27 2.66 10.50
C VAL A 170 2.45 3.55 10.83
N LEU A 171 2.76 4.48 9.92
CA LEU A 171 3.86 5.43 10.06
C LEU A 171 3.32 6.86 10.08
N PRO A 172 3.94 7.79 10.81
CA PRO A 172 3.64 9.22 10.65
C PRO A 172 3.85 9.64 9.20
N ALA A 173 2.93 10.43 8.63
CA ALA A 173 3.12 11.04 7.32
C ALA A 173 4.05 12.27 7.43
N GLU A 174 4.73 12.62 6.33
CA GLU A 174 5.59 13.83 6.27
C GLU A 174 4.78 15.12 6.47
N HIS A 175 3.49 15.05 6.16
CA HIS A 175 2.52 16.11 6.39
C HIS A 175 1.52 15.63 7.46
N GLU A 176 0.38 16.25 7.51
CA GLU A 176 -0.66 15.88 8.46
C GLU A 176 -1.18 14.44 8.25
N GLY A 177 -1.40 13.71 9.35
CA GLY A 177 -1.98 12.37 9.36
C GLY A 177 -0.94 11.25 9.45
N MET A 178 -1.31 10.09 8.94
CA MET A 178 -0.51 8.89 8.98
C MET A 178 -0.57 8.11 7.66
N TYR A 179 0.48 7.37 7.37
CA TYR A 179 0.47 6.33 6.34
C TYR A 179 0.06 4.99 6.95
N VAL A 180 -0.91 4.34 6.34
CA VAL A 180 -1.25 2.95 6.61
C VAL A 180 -0.82 2.12 5.40
N TYR A 181 0.11 1.20 5.62
CA TYR A 181 0.58 0.26 4.61
C TYR A 181 -0.11 -1.07 4.80
N LEU A 182 -0.62 -1.62 3.72
CA LEU A 182 -1.14 -2.98 3.63
C LEU A 182 -0.33 -3.73 2.58
N TYR A 183 0.36 -4.79 2.98
CA TYR A 183 1.22 -5.58 2.10
C TYR A 183 1.11 -7.08 2.41
N PRO A 184 1.27 -7.97 1.40
CA PRO A 184 1.10 -9.40 1.58
C PRO A 184 2.00 -9.96 2.68
N ALA A 185 1.43 -10.76 3.57
CA ALA A 185 2.20 -11.46 4.59
C ALA A 185 2.98 -12.62 3.98
N GLN A 186 4.17 -12.89 4.51
CA GLN A 186 4.92 -14.10 4.24
C GLN A 186 4.16 -15.30 4.84
N ILE A 187 3.77 -16.24 4.00
CA ILE A 187 3.04 -17.46 4.42
C ILE A 187 3.90 -18.72 4.35
N GLU A 188 5.04 -18.66 3.70
CA GLU A 188 6.00 -19.73 3.57
C GLU A 188 7.41 -19.25 3.94
N ALA A 189 8.11 -20.04 4.77
CA ALA A 189 9.45 -19.68 5.22
C ALA A 189 10.43 -19.58 4.04
N GLY A 190 11.14 -18.46 3.94
CA GLY A 190 12.11 -18.19 2.88
C GLY A 190 11.49 -17.71 1.56
N VAL A 191 10.16 -17.66 1.42
CA VAL A 191 9.49 -17.07 0.26
C VAL A 191 8.99 -15.67 0.62
N TYR A 192 9.51 -14.65 -0.06
CA TYR A 192 9.24 -13.25 0.24
C TYR A 192 8.29 -12.67 -0.80
N PRO A 193 7.05 -12.30 -0.42
CA PRO A 193 6.12 -11.66 -1.33
C PRO A 193 6.45 -10.18 -1.51
N LEU A 194 6.31 -9.68 -2.74
CA LEU A 194 6.29 -8.26 -3.09
C LEU A 194 5.11 -8.02 -4.00
N GLY A 195 4.38 -6.95 -3.78
CA GLY A 195 3.34 -6.49 -4.69
C GLY A 195 1.92 -6.65 -4.16
N ALA A 196 0.94 -6.23 -4.94
CA ALA A 196 -0.46 -6.05 -4.56
C ALA A 196 -0.64 -5.26 -3.25
N ASP A 197 0.30 -4.39 -2.95
CA ASP A 197 0.42 -3.59 -1.75
C ASP A 197 -0.12 -2.18 -1.96
N VAL A 198 -0.64 -1.62 -0.89
CA VAL A 198 -1.29 -0.31 -0.91
C VAL A 198 -0.82 0.54 0.25
N ARG A 199 -0.52 1.81 -0.03
CA ARG A 199 -0.30 2.83 0.98
C ARG A 199 -1.49 3.78 1.00
N TYR A 200 -2.08 3.96 2.17
CA TYR A 200 -3.11 4.96 2.42
C TYR A 200 -2.52 6.12 3.21
N ARG A 201 -2.85 7.35 2.84
CA ARG A 201 -2.69 8.50 3.74
C ARG A 201 -4.03 8.76 4.40
N VAL A 202 -4.02 8.74 5.72
CA VAL A 202 -5.22 8.80 6.56
C VAL A 202 -5.16 10.04 7.45
N SER A 203 -6.32 10.62 7.77
CA SER A 203 -6.43 11.79 8.64
C SER A 203 -5.83 11.55 10.04
N PRO A 204 -5.43 12.60 10.78
CA PRO A 204 -4.79 12.46 12.10
C PRO A 204 -5.63 11.67 13.12
N ASP A 205 -6.95 11.72 13.01
CA ASP A 205 -7.90 10.99 13.88
C ASP A 205 -8.22 9.56 13.41
N GLY A 206 -7.65 9.15 12.27
CA GLY A 206 -7.83 7.81 11.70
C GLY A 206 -9.18 7.57 11.02
N THR A 207 -10.02 8.59 10.82
CA THR A 207 -11.41 8.40 10.37
C THR A 207 -11.64 8.57 8.88
N LYS A 208 -10.67 9.14 8.14
CA LYS A 208 -10.81 9.48 6.72
C LYS A 208 -9.58 9.08 5.91
N ILE A 209 -9.80 8.38 4.80
CA ILE A 209 -8.78 8.18 3.76
C ILE A 209 -8.66 9.49 2.98
N ILE A 210 -7.45 10.06 2.94
CA ILE A 210 -7.10 11.27 2.20
C ILE A 210 -6.57 10.89 0.81
N GLU A 211 -5.75 9.82 0.76
CA GLU A 211 -5.11 9.34 -0.46
C GLU A 211 -4.99 7.81 -0.43
N LYS A 212 -5.12 7.18 -1.58
CA LYS A 212 -4.83 5.77 -1.79
C LYS A 212 -3.82 5.64 -2.92
N ARG A 213 -2.70 4.96 -2.66
CA ARG A 213 -1.68 4.65 -3.64
C ARG A 213 -1.51 3.14 -3.74
N GLN A 214 -1.95 2.58 -4.85
CA GLN A 214 -1.57 1.22 -5.24
C GLN A 214 -0.10 1.27 -5.67
N MET A 215 0.78 0.53 -4.97
CA MET A 215 2.22 0.55 -5.23
C MET A 215 2.59 -0.46 -6.31
N HIS A 216 2.08 -1.69 -6.20
CA HIS A 216 2.27 -2.73 -7.22
C HIS A 216 0.94 -3.39 -7.59
N GLN A 217 0.87 -3.93 -8.80
CA GLN A 217 -0.35 -4.56 -9.32
C GLN A 217 -0.51 -5.99 -8.82
N ASP A 218 0.48 -6.84 -9.05
CA ASP A 218 0.43 -8.27 -8.78
C ASP A 218 1.49 -8.68 -7.75
N ILE A 219 1.32 -9.87 -7.16
CA ILE A 219 2.28 -10.41 -6.21
C ILE A 219 3.36 -11.20 -6.95
N ILE A 220 4.61 -10.84 -6.71
CA ILE A 220 5.80 -11.60 -7.09
C ILE A 220 6.30 -12.32 -5.83
N GLU A 221 6.62 -13.61 -5.95
CA GLU A 221 7.19 -14.38 -4.86
C GLU A 221 8.67 -14.68 -5.11
N TYR A 222 9.51 -14.15 -4.24
CA TYR A 222 10.96 -14.42 -4.26
C TYR A 222 11.24 -15.68 -3.47
N ALA A 223 11.21 -16.83 -4.15
CA ALA A 223 11.51 -18.13 -3.56
C ALA A 223 13.03 -18.31 -3.35
N PRO A 224 13.44 -19.20 -2.43
CA PRO A 224 14.85 -19.56 -2.27
C PRO A 224 15.43 -20.08 -3.59
N ALA A 225 16.66 -19.66 -3.89
CA ALA A 225 17.38 -20.22 -5.02
C ALA A 225 17.67 -21.71 -4.80
N ARG A 226 17.85 -22.47 -5.89
CA ARG A 226 18.37 -23.82 -5.82
C ARG A 226 19.73 -23.84 -5.11
N LYS A 227 20.06 -24.95 -4.46
CA LYS A 227 21.28 -25.08 -3.63
C LYS A 227 22.58 -24.74 -4.37
N ASP A 228 22.60 -24.94 -5.68
CA ASP A 228 23.74 -24.72 -6.58
C ASP A 228 23.77 -23.31 -7.19
N VAL A 229 22.78 -22.47 -6.90
CA VAL A 229 22.64 -21.12 -7.48
C VAL A 229 22.82 -20.07 -6.40
N LYS A 230 23.77 -19.16 -6.63
CA LYS A 230 23.98 -17.97 -5.78
C LYS A 230 23.22 -16.80 -6.40
N VAL A 231 22.14 -16.36 -5.78
CA VAL A 231 21.47 -15.10 -6.13
C VAL A 231 22.36 -13.94 -5.68
N THR A 232 22.68 -13.04 -6.60
CA THR A 232 23.51 -11.85 -6.33
C THR A 232 22.73 -10.55 -6.45
N VAL A 233 21.60 -10.58 -7.16
CA VAL A 233 20.70 -9.45 -7.40
C VAL A 233 19.30 -9.98 -7.67
N GLY A 234 18.28 -9.26 -7.21
CA GLY A 234 16.90 -9.47 -7.64
C GLY A 234 16.50 -8.43 -8.69
N TYR A 235 15.38 -8.67 -9.36
CA TYR A 235 14.89 -7.67 -10.29
C TYR A 235 13.37 -7.79 -10.50
N HIS A 236 12.71 -6.65 -10.79
CA HIS A 236 11.33 -6.58 -11.27
C HIS A 236 11.07 -5.29 -12.05
N THR A 237 9.86 -5.16 -12.58
CA THR A 237 9.43 -3.99 -13.37
C THR A 237 8.21 -3.36 -12.76
N HIS A 238 8.16 -2.02 -12.73
CA HIS A 238 6.98 -1.27 -12.36
C HIS A 238 6.12 -0.96 -13.59
N VAL A 239 4.80 -1.06 -13.39
CA VAL A 239 3.79 -0.75 -14.40
C VAL A 239 2.82 0.36 -13.95
N LEU A 240 2.81 0.69 -12.65
CA LEU A 240 1.93 1.70 -12.06
C LEU A 240 2.63 3.04 -11.81
N SER A 241 3.97 3.05 -11.74
CA SER A 241 4.75 4.26 -11.51
C SER A 241 6.10 4.22 -12.23
N ASP A 242 6.69 5.39 -12.47
CA ASP A 242 8.05 5.55 -13.00
C ASP A 242 9.11 5.63 -11.89
N LEU A 243 8.76 5.25 -10.66
CA LEU A 243 9.61 5.30 -9.48
C LEU A 243 9.56 3.97 -8.72
N PRO A 244 10.59 3.65 -7.91
CA PRO A 244 10.49 2.62 -6.90
C PRO A 244 9.43 2.97 -5.85
N GLU A 245 9.01 1.96 -5.07
CA GLU A 245 8.07 2.11 -3.99
C GLU A 245 8.73 1.81 -2.62
N ASP A 246 8.09 2.26 -1.56
CA ASP A 246 8.60 2.07 -0.19
C ASP A 246 8.76 0.56 0.15
N THR A 247 7.89 -0.28 -0.42
CA THR A 247 7.91 -1.75 -0.22
C THR A 247 9.01 -2.47 -0.99
N ASP A 248 9.58 -1.88 -2.03
CA ASP A 248 10.78 -2.41 -2.67
C ASP A 248 11.99 -2.32 -1.72
N VAL A 249 12.08 -1.19 -1.00
CA VAL A 249 13.12 -1.00 0.01
C VAL A 249 12.91 -1.96 1.18
N LEU A 250 11.65 -2.13 1.63
CA LEU A 250 11.29 -3.12 2.65
C LEU A 250 11.76 -4.52 2.23
N LEU A 251 11.47 -4.96 1.01
CA LEU A 251 11.88 -6.27 0.49
C LEU A 251 13.41 -6.44 0.59
N VAL A 252 14.18 -5.46 0.10
CA VAL A 252 15.66 -5.54 0.11
C VAL A 252 16.19 -5.65 1.53
N LEU A 253 15.61 -4.93 2.49
CA LEU A 253 16.08 -4.90 3.86
C LEU A 253 15.69 -6.13 4.67
N THR A 254 14.59 -6.81 4.30
CA THR A 254 14.03 -7.92 5.10
C THR A 254 14.32 -9.30 4.53
N ARG A 255 14.40 -9.47 3.20
CA ARG A 255 14.62 -10.79 2.58
C ARG A 255 15.98 -11.41 2.92
N LYS A 256 16.04 -12.74 2.90
CA LYS A 256 17.27 -13.53 3.09
C LYS A 256 17.47 -14.51 1.91
N PRO A 257 18.65 -14.57 1.28
CA PRO A 257 19.78 -13.69 1.50
C PRO A 257 19.51 -12.25 1.07
N GLN A 258 20.08 -11.29 1.77
CA GLN A 258 19.95 -9.89 1.42
C GLN A 258 20.81 -9.58 0.19
N VAL A 259 20.16 -9.21 -0.91
CA VAL A 259 20.82 -8.80 -2.16
C VAL A 259 20.21 -7.48 -2.66
N PRO A 260 20.94 -6.69 -3.47
CA PRO A 260 20.35 -5.53 -4.12
C PRO A 260 19.17 -5.90 -5.01
N GLU A 261 18.29 -4.93 -5.30
CA GLU A 261 17.18 -5.09 -6.24
C GLU A 261 17.30 -4.08 -7.37
N LEU A 262 17.16 -4.54 -8.61
CA LEU A 262 17.00 -3.70 -9.79
C LEU A 262 15.51 -3.50 -10.06
N VAL A 263 15.08 -2.25 -10.13
CA VAL A 263 13.70 -1.87 -10.45
C VAL A 263 13.69 -1.14 -11.78
N LEU A 264 13.03 -1.71 -12.78
CA LEU A 264 12.82 -1.05 -14.06
C LEU A 264 11.51 -0.29 -14.02
N ALA A 265 11.57 1.04 -14.09
CA ALA A 265 10.39 1.89 -14.02
C ALA A 265 10.52 3.04 -15.04
N GLY A 266 9.56 3.13 -15.98
CA GLY A 266 9.63 4.09 -17.06
C GLY A 266 10.94 4.03 -17.84
N PRO A 267 11.61 5.17 -18.06
CA PRO A 267 12.89 5.24 -18.78
C PRO A 267 14.12 4.92 -17.91
N TYR A 268 13.91 4.57 -16.63
CA TYR A 268 14.99 4.45 -15.66
C TYR A 268 15.19 3.00 -15.20
N MET A 269 16.41 2.74 -14.75
CA MET A 269 16.78 1.57 -13.97
C MET A 269 17.26 2.03 -12.59
N PHE A 270 16.56 1.63 -11.56
CA PHE A 270 16.93 1.93 -10.17
C PHE A 270 17.63 0.74 -9.55
N THR A 271 18.63 1.01 -8.73
CA THR A 271 19.25 0.00 -7.87
C THR A 271 18.95 0.34 -6.43
N ILE A 272 18.21 -0.53 -5.74
CA ILE A 272 18.03 -0.46 -4.31
C ILE A 272 19.15 -1.27 -3.67
N HIS A 273 20.04 -0.59 -2.99
CA HIS A 273 21.20 -1.18 -2.33
C HIS A 273 20.80 -1.87 -1.02
N LYS A 274 21.64 -2.77 -0.52
CA LYS A 274 21.39 -3.51 0.74
C LYS A 274 21.16 -2.63 1.97
N ASN A 275 21.59 -1.38 1.94
CA ASN A 275 21.37 -0.40 3.01
C ASN A 275 20.08 0.43 2.80
N GLY A 276 19.27 0.08 1.79
CA GLY A 276 18.02 0.79 1.47
C GLY A 276 18.20 2.07 0.64
N GLN A 277 19.44 2.48 0.33
CA GLN A 277 19.70 3.62 -0.56
C GLN A 277 19.33 3.28 -2.00
N ILE A 278 18.88 4.28 -2.75
CA ILE A 278 18.45 4.15 -4.14
C ILE A 278 19.39 4.95 -5.04
N SER A 279 19.98 4.30 -6.04
CA SER A 279 20.66 4.95 -7.16
C SER A 279 19.86 4.74 -8.44
N VAL A 280 20.09 5.60 -9.44
CA VAL A 280 19.35 5.61 -10.70
C VAL A 280 20.28 5.79 -11.87
N GLU A 281 19.98 5.08 -12.96
CA GLU A 281 20.64 5.17 -14.26
C GLU A 281 19.57 5.19 -15.35
N ASP A 282 19.90 5.76 -16.52
CA ASP A 282 19.04 5.64 -17.69
C ASP A 282 18.95 4.16 -18.11
N ARG A 283 17.77 3.71 -18.46
CA ARG A 283 17.56 2.34 -18.91
C ARG A 283 18.34 2.10 -20.21
N PRO A 284 19.19 1.06 -20.29
CA PRO A 284 19.83 0.69 -21.54
C PRO A 284 18.78 0.45 -22.64
N ARG A 285 19.05 0.99 -23.83
CA ARG A 285 18.17 0.81 -25.02
C ARG A 285 18.34 -0.58 -25.61
#